data_b64c8b12cc19b725ac58b4e7cf9628da
#
_entry.id   b64c8b12cc19b725ac58b4e7cf9628da
#
_cell.length_a   1.000
_cell.length_b   1.000
_cell.length_c   1.000
_cell.angle_alpha   90.00
_cell.angle_beta   90.00
_cell.angle_gamma   90.00
#
_symmetry.space_group_name_H-M   'P 1'
#
loop_
_entity.id
_entity.type
_entity.pdbx_description
1 polymer ?
#
loop_
_entity_poly.entity_id
_entity_poly.type
_entity_poly.pdbx_seq_one_letter_code
_entity_poly.pdbx_strand_id
1 'polypeptide(L)'
;SFIGSKDLTGKTVAILGCGTIGLLTLYAAKFFNAKKIVMTDLLESKRELAKRLGADSVFDAASPSLSDDVRNYFGQSVDVVFDCVAIQQTVTQAIKMADKSGTVVIVGVPTKDVSIPLPIIQDHQIRIQGSATYLPVDYQDSIKIIGQSSFKANEFVTAVFPKEQAQKAFDTAIAGGQIKVLIRFS
;
A
#
# COMPACT_ATOMS: atom_id res chain seq x y z
N SER A 1 -13.94 2.30 3.18
CA SER A 1 -14.23 3.44 4.06
C SER A 1 -13.36 3.36 5.32
N PHE A 2 -12.53 4.33 5.50
CA PHE A 2 -11.74 4.51 6.70
C PHE A 2 -12.67 4.81 7.87
N ILE A 3 -12.52 4.11 8.98
CA ILE A 3 -13.33 4.38 10.17
C ILE A 3 -12.99 5.76 10.70
N GLY A 4 -13.94 6.64 10.68
CA GLY A 4 -13.93 7.95 11.31
C GLY A 4 -13.48 9.08 10.41
N SER A 5 -12.24 9.13 9.97
CA SER A 5 -11.73 10.24 9.13
C SER A 5 -10.77 9.74 8.08
N LYS A 6 -10.92 10.23 6.84
CA LYS A 6 -9.93 10.04 5.77
C LYS A 6 -8.72 10.99 5.96
N ASP A 7 -8.81 11.95 6.86
CA ASP A 7 -7.76 12.95 7.10
C ASP A 7 -6.53 12.29 7.74
N LEU A 8 -5.41 12.37 7.04
CA LEU A 8 -4.10 11.88 7.47
C LEU A 8 -3.16 13.04 7.87
N THR A 9 -3.70 14.24 8.06
CA THR A 9 -2.91 15.43 8.41
C THR A 9 -2.07 15.17 9.67
N GLY A 10 -0.77 15.37 9.52
CA GLY A 10 0.21 15.16 10.60
C GLY A 10 0.60 13.71 10.83
N LYS A 11 -0.04 12.74 10.19
CA LYS A 11 0.18 11.31 10.38
C LYS A 11 1.37 10.77 9.59
N THR A 12 2.14 9.89 10.20
CA THR A 12 3.11 9.03 9.54
C THR A 12 2.41 7.81 8.96
N VAL A 13 2.75 7.45 7.74
CA VAL A 13 2.10 6.36 7.00
C VAL A 13 3.13 5.37 6.48
N ALA A 14 2.92 4.10 6.70
CA ALA A 14 3.65 3.02 6.02
C ALA A 14 2.71 2.25 5.10
N ILE A 15 3.16 1.92 3.90
CA ILE A 15 2.41 1.15 2.90
C ILE A 15 3.23 -0.09 2.55
N LEU A 16 2.69 -1.27 2.85
CA LEU A 16 3.34 -2.54 2.55
C LEU A 16 2.88 -3.05 1.19
N GLY A 17 3.84 -3.18 0.26
CA GLY A 17 3.62 -3.53 -1.14
C GLY A 17 3.58 -2.31 -2.06
N CYS A 18 4.42 -2.34 -3.11
CA CYS A 18 4.49 -1.32 -4.18
C CYS A 18 3.84 -1.80 -5.49
N GLY A 19 2.83 -2.66 -5.40
CA GLY A 19 1.98 -3.04 -6.53
C GLY A 19 0.98 -1.93 -6.88
N THR A 20 0.06 -2.22 -7.81
CA THR A 20 -0.97 -1.26 -8.24
C THR A 20 -1.72 -0.65 -7.05
N ILE A 21 -2.18 -1.49 -6.13
CA ILE A 21 -2.97 -1.03 -4.98
C ILE A 21 -2.13 -0.16 -4.04
N GLY A 22 -0.89 -0.60 -3.70
CA GLY A 22 -0.01 0.19 -2.83
C GLY A 22 0.35 1.54 -3.42
N LEU A 23 0.65 1.60 -4.72
CA LEU A 23 0.95 2.87 -5.38
C LEU A 23 -0.27 3.81 -5.47
N LEU A 24 -1.48 3.27 -5.66
CA LEU A 24 -2.71 4.07 -5.58
C LEU A 24 -2.99 4.53 -4.14
N THR A 25 -2.67 3.70 -3.15
CA THR A 25 -2.74 4.07 -1.73
C THR A 25 -1.77 5.21 -1.40
N LEU A 26 -0.56 5.23 -2.02
CA LEU A 26 0.37 6.36 -1.91
C LEU A 26 -0.27 7.68 -2.36
N TYR A 27 -0.91 7.69 -3.54
CA TYR A 27 -1.60 8.88 -4.03
C TYR A 27 -2.75 9.31 -3.13
N ALA A 28 -3.55 8.35 -2.65
CA ALA A 28 -4.62 8.62 -1.71
C ALA A 28 -4.08 9.19 -0.38
N ALA A 29 -3.03 8.61 0.18
CA ALA A 29 -2.42 9.10 1.42
C ALA A 29 -1.87 10.53 1.27
N LYS A 30 -1.26 10.86 0.14
CA LYS A 30 -0.82 12.22 -0.19
C LYS A 30 -2.01 13.19 -0.31
N PHE A 31 -3.05 12.78 -1.02
CA PHE A 31 -4.27 13.58 -1.19
C PHE A 31 -4.97 13.89 0.14
N PHE A 32 -4.92 12.95 1.08
CA PHE A 32 -5.45 13.11 2.44
C PHE A 32 -4.42 13.65 3.44
N ASN A 33 -3.37 14.32 2.96
CA ASN A 33 -2.40 15.12 3.73
C ASN A 33 -1.52 14.33 4.71
N ALA A 34 -1.17 13.09 4.40
CA ALA A 34 -0.18 12.36 5.19
C ALA A 34 1.13 13.18 5.32
N LYS A 35 1.67 13.26 6.53
CA LYS A 35 2.90 14.03 6.83
C LYS A 35 4.14 13.44 6.18
N LYS A 36 4.28 12.13 6.26
CA LYS A 36 5.36 11.35 5.65
C LYS A 36 4.85 9.96 5.30
N ILE A 37 5.31 9.45 4.17
CA ILE A 37 4.88 8.14 3.65
C ILE A 37 6.12 7.32 3.30
N VAL A 38 6.22 6.12 3.88
CA VAL A 38 7.21 5.12 3.44
C VAL A 38 6.50 3.95 2.76
N MET A 39 7.21 3.29 1.85
CA MET A 39 6.70 2.10 1.19
C MET A 39 7.69 0.95 1.27
N THR A 40 7.19 -0.29 1.20
CA THR A 40 8.03 -1.48 1.22
C THR A 40 7.66 -2.44 0.09
N ASP A 41 8.64 -3.10 -0.51
CA ASP A 41 8.42 -4.18 -1.48
C ASP A 41 9.66 -5.08 -1.53
N LEU A 42 9.51 -6.31 -1.99
CA LEU A 42 10.63 -7.22 -2.24
C LEU A 42 11.46 -6.78 -3.45
N LEU A 43 10.81 -6.27 -4.49
CA LEU A 43 11.44 -5.91 -5.76
C LEU A 43 11.97 -4.47 -5.72
N GLU A 44 13.29 -4.31 -5.92
CA GLU A 44 13.94 -3.01 -5.97
C GLU A 44 13.33 -2.08 -7.01
N SER A 45 13.05 -2.59 -8.21
CA SER A 45 12.42 -1.80 -9.29
C SER A 45 11.07 -1.20 -8.90
N LYS A 46 10.28 -1.92 -8.08
CA LYS A 46 9.01 -1.40 -7.55
C LYS A 46 9.23 -0.36 -6.45
N ARG A 47 10.24 -0.56 -5.61
CA ARG A 47 10.63 0.44 -4.60
C ARG A 47 11.11 1.75 -5.24
N GLU A 48 11.92 1.65 -6.30
CA GLU A 48 12.37 2.82 -7.07
C GLU A 48 11.19 3.56 -7.73
N LEU A 49 10.22 2.82 -8.29
CA LEU A 49 9.01 3.42 -8.83
C LEU A 49 8.24 4.17 -7.74
N ALA A 50 8.02 3.55 -6.57
CA ALA A 50 7.34 4.18 -5.45
C ALA A 50 8.06 5.49 -5.03
N LYS A 51 9.39 5.49 -5.00
CA LYS A 51 10.20 6.67 -4.71
C LYS A 51 9.98 7.78 -5.75
N ARG A 52 10.02 7.44 -7.05
CA ARG A 52 9.74 8.41 -8.14
C ARG A 52 8.32 8.96 -8.10
N LEU A 53 7.35 8.17 -7.64
CA LEU A 53 5.96 8.60 -7.47
C LEU A 53 5.71 9.40 -6.18
N GLY A 54 6.75 9.57 -5.36
CA GLY A 54 6.76 10.50 -4.24
C GLY A 54 6.55 9.87 -2.87
N ALA A 55 6.94 8.61 -2.68
CA ALA A 55 7.19 8.08 -1.34
C ALA A 55 8.43 8.77 -0.73
N ASP A 56 8.37 9.15 0.54
CA ASP A 56 9.48 9.83 1.23
C ASP A 56 10.68 8.91 1.43
N SER A 57 10.43 7.62 1.65
CA SER A 57 11.45 6.57 1.68
C SER A 57 10.88 5.23 1.26
N VAL A 58 11.77 4.29 0.92
CA VAL A 58 11.41 2.92 0.57
C VAL A 58 12.33 1.94 1.26
N PHE A 59 11.82 0.77 1.63
CA PHE A 59 12.56 -0.26 2.35
C PHE A 59 12.36 -1.63 1.71
N ASP A 60 13.38 -2.50 1.87
CA ASP A 60 13.28 -3.88 1.44
C ASP A 60 12.37 -4.66 2.40
N ALA A 61 11.30 -5.23 1.87
CA ALA A 61 10.34 -6.02 2.65
C ALA A 61 10.94 -7.33 3.19
N ALA A 62 12.08 -7.78 2.64
CA ALA A 62 12.79 -8.96 3.12
C ALA A 62 13.70 -8.66 4.33
N SER A 63 13.95 -7.38 4.64
CA SER A 63 14.82 -7.01 5.77
C SER A 63 14.28 -7.58 7.09
N PRO A 64 15.09 -8.31 7.86
CA PRO A 64 14.68 -8.80 9.19
C PRO A 64 14.45 -7.67 10.19
N SER A 65 15.06 -6.51 9.98
CA SER A 65 14.92 -5.30 10.80
C SER A 65 13.91 -4.30 10.26
N LEU A 66 13.13 -4.65 9.21
CA LEU A 66 12.23 -3.72 8.52
C LEU A 66 11.39 -2.84 9.46
N SER A 67 10.75 -3.45 10.47
CA SER A 67 9.89 -2.68 11.36
C SER A 67 10.67 -1.66 12.20
N ASP A 68 11.90 -2.00 12.59
CA ASP A 68 12.79 -1.10 13.33
C ASP A 68 13.37 -0.02 12.41
N ASP A 69 13.75 -0.39 11.18
CA ASP A 69 14.26 0.55 10.19
C ASP A 69 13.24 1.63 9.84
N VAL A 70 11.98 1.23 9.67
CA VAL A 70 10.85 2.16 9.41
C VAL A 70 10.62 3.07 10.62
N ARG A 71 10.58 2.51 11.84
CA ARG A 71 10.43 3.32 13.06
C ARG A 71 11.57 4.30 13.24
N ASN A 72 12.81 3.87 13.01
CA ASN A 72 14.00 4.72 13.09
C ASN A 72 13.96 5.86 12.07
N TYR A 73 13.49 5.58 10.83
CA TYR A 73 13.31 6.61 9.80
C TYR A 73 12.34 7.71 10.21
N PHE A 74 11.23 7.34 10.86
CA PHE A 74 10.28 8.32 11.37
C PHE A 74 10.71 8.96 12.69
N GLY A 75 11.67 8.37 13.42
CA GLY A 75 12.03 8.73 14.79
C GLY A 75 10.94 8.37 15.81
N GLN A 76 9.95 7.60 15.40
CA GLN A 76 8.80 7.15 16.18
C GLN A 76 8.13 5.96 15.50
N SER A 77 7.16 5.32 16.16
CA SER A 77 6.30 4.32 15.55
C SER A 77 5.33 4.96 14.52
N VAL A 78 4.66 4.13 13.74
CA VAL A 78 3.85 4.56 12.58
C VAL A 78 2.39 4.74 12.99
N ASP A 79 1.79 5.90 12.72
CA ASP A 79 0.38 6.17 13.03
C ASP A 79 -0.59 5.26 12.27
N VAL A 80 -0.33 5.07 10.95
CA VAL A 80 -1.20 4.28 10.07
C VAL A 80 -0.37 3.40 9.15
N VAL A 81 -0.66 2.11 9.17
CA VAL A 81 -0.02 1.12 8.28
C VAL A 81 -1.06 0.52 7.34
N PHE A 82 -0.87 0.67 6.04
CA PHE A 82 -1.67 0.01 5.02
C PHE A 82 -0.96 -1.26 4.55
N ASP A 83 -1.56 -2.42 4.79
CA ASP A 83 -1.07 -3.68 4.24
C ASP A 83 -1.81 -4.01 2.93
N CYS A 84 -1.13 -3.77 1.81
CA CYS A 84 -1.65 -4.04 0.46
C CYS A 84 -1.25 -5.42 -0.07
N VAL A 85 -0.68 -6.29 0.78
CA VAL A 85 -0.24 -7.65 0.47
C VAL A 85 -1.06 -8.68 1.23
N ALA A 86 -1.26 -8.48 2.53
CA ALA A 86 -2.08 -9.28 3.44
C ALA A 86 -1.65 -10.76 3.55
N ILE A 87 -0.35 -11.00 3.75
CA ILE A 87 0.20 -12.31 4.11
C ILE A 87 0.70 -12.31 5.55
N GLN A 88 0.96 -13.48 6.12
CA GLN A 88 1.44 -13.61 7.51
C GLN A 88 2.61 -12.67 7.83
N GLN A 89 3.58 -12.57 6.94
CA GLN A 89 4.75 -11.73 7.14
C GLN A 89 4.39 -10.26 7.21
N THR A 90 3.61 -9.74 6.25
CA THR A 90 3.28 -8.31 6.18
C THR A 90 2.34 -7.89 7.30
N VAL A 91 1.36 -8.71 7.66
CA VAL A 91 0.49 -8.46 8.82
C VAL A 91 1.32 -8.36 10.11
N THR A 92 2.29 -9.28 10.30
CA THR A 92 3.17 -9.24 11.47
C THR A 92 4.05 -7.98 11.47
N GLN A 93 4.62 -7.60 10.32
CA GLN A 93 5.42 -6.39 10.17
C GLN A 93 4.59 -5.14 10.44
N ALA A 94 3.37 -5.08 9.91
CA ALA A 94 2.46 -3.94 10.11
C ALA A 94 2.15 -3.72 11.60
N ILE A 95 1.81 -4.80 12.33
CA ILE A 95 1.52 -4.70 13.77
C ILE A 95 2.76 -4.26 14.55
N LYS A 96 3.95 -4.79 14.21
CA LYS A 96 5.19 -4.44 14.91
C LYS A 96 5.63 -2.99 14.69
N MET A 97 5.34 -2.38 13.53
CA MET A 97 5.72 -1.00 13.25
C MET A 97 4.66 0.02 13.68
N ALA A 98 3.41 -0.41 13.89
CA ALA A 98 2.34 0.48 14.31
C ALA A 98 2.60 1.10 15.69
N ASP A 99 2.19 2.35 15.86
CA ASP A 99 2.27 3.04 17.14
C ASP A 99 1.20 2.57 18.12
N LYS A 100 1.36 2.94 19.40
CA LYS A 100 0.28 2.79 20.39
C LYS A 100 -0.93 3.61 19.92
N SER A 101 -2.10 2.99 19.99
CA SER A 101 -3.34 3.51 19.42
C SER A 101 -3.32 3.73 17.89
N GLY A 102 -2.29 3.22 17.20
CA GLY A 102 -2.17 3.26 15.75
C GLY A 102 -3.19 2.38 15.04
N THR A 103 -3.24 2.49 13.74
CA THR A 103 -4.18 1.73 12.90
C THR A 103 -3.45 0.93 11.84
N VAL A 104 -3.73 -0.37 11.76
CA VAL A 104 -3.33 -1.24 10.65
C VAL A 104 -4.55 -1.48 9.77
N VAL A 105 -4.46 -1.12 8.50
CA VAL A 105 -5.53 -1.31 7.51
C VAL A 105 -5.15 -2.42 6.55
N ILE A 106 -5.93 -3.49 6.56
CA ILE A 106 -5.75 -4.62 5.63
C ILE A 106 -6.49 -4.29 4.33
N VAL A 107 -5.74 -3.97 3.30
CA VAL A 107 -6.24 -3.63 1.95
C VAL A 107 -6.07 -4.79 0.99
N GLY A 108 -4.98 -5.55 1.13
CA GLY A 108 -4.75 -6.77 0.38
C GLY A 108 -5.83 -7.82 0.66
N VAL A 109 -6.04 -8.73 -0.27
CA VAL A 109 -6.99 -9.84 -0.10
C VAL A 109 -6.23 -11.06 0.41
N PRO A 110 -6.36 -11.43 1.69
CA PRO A 110 -5.67 -12.61 2.22
C PRO A 110 -6.25 -13.87 1.59
N THR A 111 -5.38 -14.79 1.20
CA THR A 111 -5.77 -16.09 0.62
C THR A 111 -5.77 -17.22 1.67
N LYS A 112 -5.30 -16.94 2.87
CA LYS A 112 -5.21 -17.86 4.01
C LYS A 112 -5.43 -17.11 5.30
N ASP A 113 -5.83 -17.82 6.34
CA ASP A 113 -5.85 -17.28 7.70
C ASP A 113 -4.44 -16.86 8.14
N VAL A 114 -4.36 -15.77 8.88
CA VAL A 114 -3.12 -15.25 9.46
C VAL A 114 -3.22 -15.21 10.98
N SER A 115 -2.12 -15.57 11.64
CA SER A 115 -2.01 -15.43 13.09
C SER A 115 -1.62 -14.01 13.47
N ILE A 116 -2.24 -13.46 14.50
CA ILE A 116 -1.94 -12.11 14.99
C ILE A 116 -1.49 -12.16 16.45
N PRO A 117 -0.53 -11.32 16.86
CA PRO A 117 -0.05 -11.24 18.25
C PRO A 117 -1.05 -10.45 19.11
N LEU A 118 -2.14 -11.08 19.51
CA LEU A 118 -3.23 -10.44 20.24
C LEU A 118 -2.77 -9.71 21.52
N PRO A 119 -1.78 -10.22 22.31
CA PRO A 119 -1.26 -9.48 23.46
C PRO A 119 -0.71 -8.09 23.10
N ILE A 120 0.05 -7.98 22.00
CA ILE A 120 0.60 -6.69 21.54
C ILE A 120 -0.53 -5.76 21.10
N ILE A 121 -1.53 -6.28 20.39
CA ILE A 121 -2.67 -5.50 19.92
C ILE A 121 -3.43 -4.91 21.09
N GLN A 122 -3.67 -5.71 22.13
CA GLN A 122 -4.37 -5.28 23.35
C GLN A 122 -3.55 -4.27 24.15
N ASP A 123 -2.26 -4.55 24.42
CA ASP A 123 -1.39 -3.69 25.22
C ASP A 123 -1.13 -2.32 24.54
N HIS A 124 -0.95 -2.33 23.24
CA HIS A 124 -0.72 -1.11 22.45
C HIS A 124 -2.01 -0.45 21.94
N GLN A 125 -3.19 -1.01 22.21
CA GLN A 125 -4.49 -0.49 21.75
C GLN A 125 -4.54 -0.32 20.22
N ILE A 126 -3.88 -1.21 19.47
CA ILE A 126 -3.82 -1.14 18.00
C ILE A 126 -5.19 -1.47 17.41
N ARG A 127 -5.64 -0.65 16.48
CA ARG A 127 -6.81 -0.95 15.68
C ARG A 127 -6.41 -1.73 14.43
N ILE A 128 -7.08 -2.87 14.18
CA ILE A 128 -6.97 -3.59 12.90
C ILE A 128 -8.29 -3.38 12.14
N GLN A 129 -8.19 -2.87 10.91
CA GLN A 129 -9.32 -2.52 10.07
C GLN A 129 -9.21 -3.19 8.70
N GLY A 130 -10.21 -3.99 8.33
CA GLY A 130 -10.36 -4.47 6.95
C GLY A 130 -10.88 -3.35 6.04
N SER A 131 -10.39 -3.32 4.81
CA SER A 131 -10.88 -2.42 3.76
C SER A 131 -11.31 -3.25 2.56
N ALA A 132 -12.61 -3.26 2.28
CA ALA A 132 -13.19 -3.97 1.14
C ALA A 132 -14.23 -3.07 0.46
N THR A 133 -14.29 -3.14 -0.86
CA THR A 133 -15.20 -2.35 -1.69
C THR A 133 -15.04 -0.82 -1.50
N TYR A 134 -16.02 -0.05 -1.91
CA TYR A 134 -15.96 1.42 -1.90
C TYR A 134 -17.37 2.02 -1.83
N LEU A 135 -17.45 3.23 -1.30
CA LEU A 135 -18.66 4.03 -1.23
C LEU A 135 -18.72 5.00 -2.43
N PRO A 136 -19.88 5.56 -2.77
CA PRO A 136 -20.00 6.58 -3.82
C PRO A 136 -19.04 7.77 -3.66
N VAL A 137 -18.78 8.20 -2.43
CA VAL A 137 -17.82 9.28 -2.13
C VAL A 137 -16.38 8.91 -2.49
N ASP A 138 -16.02 7.63 -2.44
CA ASP A 138 -14.67 7.18 -2.79
C ASP A 138 -14.40 7.33 -4.30
N TYR A 139 -15.41 7.19 -5.15
CA TYR A 139 -15.32 7.49 -6.58
C TYR A 139 -15.05 8.97 -6.82
N GLN A 140 -15.78 9.86 -6.12
CA GLN A 140 -15.58 11.30 -6.26
C GLN A 140 -14.16 11.71 -5.87
N ASP A 141 -13.65 11.17 -4.78
CA ASP A 141 -12.28 11.45 -4.33
C ASP A 141 -11.26 10.87 -5.31
N SER A 142 -11.50 9.66 -5.84
CA SER A 142 -10.62 9.04 -6.86
C SER A 142 -10.56 9.87 -8.14
N ILE A 143 -11.68 10.44 -8.61
CA ILE A 143 -11.70 11.34 -9.77
C ILE A 143 -10.86 12.59 -9.50
N LYS A 144 -10.96 13.18 -8.30
CA LYS A 144 -10.13 14.33 -7.91
C LYS A 144 -8.64 13.98 -7.89
N ILE A 145 -8.28 12.80 -7.35
CA ILE A 145 -6.88 12.34 -7.31
C ILE A 145 -6.34 12.15 -8.72
N ILE A 146 -7.07 11.46 -9.60
CA ILE A 146 -6.66 11.21 -10.99
C ILE A 146 -6.57 12.52 -11.80
N GLY A 147 -7.42 13.49 -11.50
CA GLY A 147 -7.41 14.81 -12.14
C GLY A 147 -6.24 15.71 -11.75
N GLN A 148 -5.45 15.35 -10.73
CA GLN A 148 -4.28 16.12 -10.35
C GLN A 148 -3.14 15.98 -11.36
N SER A 149 -2.43 17.07 -11.67
CA SER A 149 -1.25 17.07 -12.54
C SER A 149 -0.10 16.18 -12.02
N SER A 150 -0.10 15.92 -10.72
CA SER A 150 0.87 15.01 -10.07
C SER A 150 0.58 13.52 -10.31
N PHE A 151 -0.63 13.15 -10.76
CA PHE A 151 -0.99 11.76 -11.02
C PHE A 151 -0.38 11.28 -12.34
N LYS A 152 0.50 10.29 -12.27
CA LYS A 152 1.25 9.79 -13.44
C LYS A 152 0.67 8.46 -13.94
N ALA A 153 -0.49 8.51 -14.60
CA ALA A 153 -1.20 7.32 -15.09
C ALA A 153 -0.31 6.36 -15.91
N ASN A 154 0.58 6.91 -16.75
CA ASN A 154 1.45 6.12 -17.62
C ASN A 154 2.49 5.27 -16.87
N GLU A 155 2.83 5.63 -15.65
CA GLU A 155 3.75 4.85 -14.81
C GLU A 155 3.10 3.56 -14.24
N PHE A 156 1.77 3.46 -14.29
CA PHE A 156 1.04 2.28 -13.81
C PHE A 156 0.90 1.21 -14.88
N VAL A 157 0.69 1.59 -16.15
CA VAL A 157 0.49 0.65 -17.25
C VAL A 157 1.86 0.19 -17.76
N THR A 158 2.31 -0.97 -17.30
CA THR A 158 3.64 -1.49 -17.62
C THR A 158 3.68 -2.48 -18.77
N ALA A 159 2.52 -3.04 -19.16
CA ALA A 159 2.39 -3.88 -20.34
C ALA A 159 1.00 -3.76 -20.96
N VAL A 160 0.93 -3.77 -22.29
CA VAL A 160 -0.32 -3.77 -23.06
C VAL A 160 -0.24 -4.85 -24.12
N PHE A 161 -1.24 -5.73 -24.18
CA PHE A 161 -1.34 -6.80 -25.16
C PHE A 161 -2.60 -6.64 -26.01
N PRO A 162 -2.57 -7.00 -27.31
CA PRO A 162 -3.77 -7.10 -28.10
C PRO A 162 -4.62 -8.29 -27.62
N LYS A 163 -5.92 -8.28 -27.89
CA LYS A 163 -6.86 -9.32 -27.42
C LYS A 163 -6.48 -10.74 -27.87
N GLU A 164 -5.85 -10.86 -29.03
CA GLU A 164 -5.35 -12.13 -29.60
C GLU A 164 -4.24 -12.74 -28.74
N GLN A 165 -3.59 -11.96 -27.90
CA GLN A 165 -2.53 -12.38 -26.98
C GLN A 165 -3.00 -12.40 -25.50
N ALA A 166 -4.30 -12.53 -25.25
CA ALA A 166 -4.86 -12.49 -23.89
C ALA A 166 -4.17 -13.50 -22.96
N GLN A 167 -3.91 -14.74 -23.42
CA GLN A 167 -3.20 -15.75 -22.61
C GLN A 167 -1.82 -15.24 -22.16
N LYS A 168 -1.05 -14.66 -23.08
CA LYS A 168 0.27 -14.08 -22.77
C LYS A 168 0.16 -12.92 -21.77
N ALA A 169 -0.89 -12.12 -21.83
CA ALA A 169 -1.14 -11.06 -20.85
C ALA A 169 -1.35 -11.62 -19.45
N PHE A 170 -2.15 -12.69 -19.31
CA PHE A 170 -2.35 -13.38 -18.03
C PHE A 170 -1.06 -14.00 -17.51
N ASP A 171 -0.32 -14.72 -18.35
CA ASP A 171 0.96 -15.32 -17.97
C ASP A 171 1.95 -14.27 -17.48
N THR A 172 2.02 -13.12 -18.18
CA THR A 172 2.86 -11.97 -17.79
C THR A 172 2.43 -11.39 -16.44
N ALA A 173 1.13 -11.27 -16.18
CA ALA A 173 0.62 -10.77 -14.93
C ALA A 173 0.92 -11.74 -13.76
N ILE A 174 0.78 -13.04 -13.99
CA ILE A 174 1.05 -14.10 -13.00
C ILE A 174 2.55 -14.20 -12.69
N ALA A 175 3.42 -14.02 -13.69
CA ALA A 175 4.88 -14.05 -13.49
C ALA A 175 5.37 -12.93 -12.55
N GLY A 176 4.56 -11.92 -12.29
CA GLY A 176 4.92 -10.78 -11.43
C GLY A 176 5.83 -9.77 -12.13
N GLY A 177 6.35 -8.81 -11.38
CA GLY A 177 7.22 -7.75 -11.92
C GLY A 177 6.46 -6.57 -12.56
N GLN A 178 5.30 -6.81 -13.13
CA GLN A 178 4.45 -5.75 -13.69
C GLN A 178 3.65 -5.01 -12.61
N ILE A 179 3.33 -3.74 -12.88
CA ILE A 179 2.39 -2.98 -12.04
C ILE A 179 0.96 -3.22 -12.52
N LYS A 180 0.71 -2.94 -13.81
CA LYS A 180 -0.59 -3.15 -14.43
C LYS A 180 -0.44 -3.67 -15.86
N VAL A 181 -1.07 -4.80 -16.13
CA VAL A 181 -1.18 -5.38 -17.47
C VAL A 181 -2.56 -5.07 -18.03
N LEU A 182 -2.62 -4.58 -19.26
CA LEU A 182 -3.88 -4.30 -19.97
C LEU A 182 -4.01 -5.16 -21.21
N ILE A 183 -5.25 -5.47 -21.59
CA ILE A 183 -5.59 -6.08 -22.87
C ILE A 183 -6.36 -5.05 -23.69
N ARG A 184 -5.89 -4.78 -24.93
CA ARG A 184 -6.52 -3.85 -25.85
C ARG A 184 -7.47 -4.60 -26.79
N PHE A 185 -8.68 -4.13 -26.93
CA PHE A 185 -9.73 -4.71 -27.79
C PHE A 185 -9.91 -3.99 -29.12
N SER A 186 -9.35 -2.83 -29.28
CA SER A 186 -9.39 -2.03 -30.51
C SER A 186 -8.03 -1.35 -30.75
#